data_434e878aafe34325a6a0d1551b47db34
#
_entry.id   434e878aafe34325a6a0d1551b47db34
#
_cell.length_a   1.000
_cell.length_b   1.000
_cell.length_c   1.000
_cell.angle_alpha   90.00
_cell.angle_beta   90.00
_cell.angle_gamma   90.00
#
_symmetry.space_group_name_H-M   'P 1'
#
loop_
_entity.id
_entity.type
_entity.pdbx_description
1 polymer ?
#
loop_
_entity_poly.entity_id
_entity_poly.type
_entity_poly.pdbx_seq_one_letter_code
_entity_poly.pdbx_strand_id
1 'polypeptide(L)'
;MLIRMTTIIAAVGVAVTSTAASAGPVYVNVQNRLTTEQIDVDNTGSCGTITPPLGSVAAQTTSAASGANCGVSSYMTFDYTAPSGKKCGFLAGSSYSGGTWQPQGSAKSKGSVKATCKLYLASSSGGGTYSFLATLE
;
A
#
# COMPACT_ATOMS: atom_id res chain seq x y z
N MET A 1 -18.18 -23.90 69.22
CA MET A 1 -17.59 -24.38 67.96
C MET A 1 -17.91 -23.37 66.86
N LEU A 2 -16.96 -22.47 66.54
CA LEU A 2 -17.18 -21.42 65.51
C LEU A 2 -16.69 -21.98 64.16
N ILE A 3 -17.62 -22.08 63.24
CA ILE A 3 -17.29 -22.45 61.84
C ILE A 3 -16.93 -21.15 61.14
N ARG A 4 -15.65 -20.99 60.76
CA ARG A 4 -15.21 -19.90 59.87
C ARG A 4 -15.52 -20.27 58.43
N MET A 5 -16.49 -19.58 57.83
CA MET A 5 -16.69 -19.63 56.36
C MET A 5 -15.62 -18.80 55.70
N THR A 6 -14.74 -19.45 54.95
CA THR A 6 -13.76 -18.80 54.11
C THR A 6 -14.43 -18.55 52.74
N THR A 7 -14.72 -17.29 52.44
CA THR A 7 -15.22 -16.91 51.12
C THR A 7 -14.07 -16.90 50.12
N ILE A 8 -14.09 -17.80 49.17
CA ILE A 8 -13.16 -17.82 48.08
C ILE A 8 -13.73 -16.88 47.00
N ILE A 9 -13.07 -15.72 46.80
CA ILE A 9 -13.39 -14.80 45.69
C ILE A 9 -12.62 -15.34 44.50
N ALA A 10 -13.33 -15.98 43.55
CA ALA A 10 -12.77 -16.31 42.26
C ALA A 10 -12.67 -15.02 41.40
N ALA A 11 -11.45 -14.54 41.16
CA ALA A 11 -11.21 -13.47 40.22
C ALA A 11 -11.39 -14.02 38.80
N VAL A 12 -12.49 -13.65 38.13
CA VAL A 12 -12.71 -13.94 36.72
C VAL A 12 -11.83 -12.95 35.95
N GLY A 13 -10.67 -13.40 35.50
CA GLY A 13 -9.83 -12.66 34.58
C GLY A 13 -10.49 -12.61 33.20
N VAL A 14 -10.99 -11.44 32.81
CA VAL A 14 -11.43 -11.20 31.44
C VAL A 14 -10.17 -11.08 30.58
N ALA A 15 -9.88 -12.12 29.81
CA ALA A 15 -8.84 -12.05 28.80
C ALA A 15 -9.33 -11.12 27.66
N VAL A 16 -8.80 -9.88 27.64
CA VAL A 16 -9.01 -8.99 26.50
C VAL A 16 -8.11 -9.48 25.37
N THR A 17 -8.67 -10.25 24.45
CA THR A 17 -8.00 -10.56 23.19
C THR A 17 -8.01 -9.31 22.33
N SER A 18 -6.87 -8.59 22.25
CA SER A 18 -6.68 -7.54 21.27
C SER A 18 -6.62 -8.18 19.88
N THR A 19 -7.69 -8.06 19.10
CA THR A 19 -7.63 -8.39 17.67
C THR A 19 -6.71 -7.39 17.00
N ALA A 20 -5.64 -7.86 16.35
CA ALA A 20 -4.81 -6.99 15.53
C ALA A 20 -5.71 -6.32 14.46
N ALA A 21 -5.60 -4.99 14.33
CA ALA A 21 -6.34 -4.27 13.29
C ALA A 21 -5.85 -4.76 11.91
N SER A 22 -6.78 -5.23 11.06
CA SER A 22 -6.47 -5.60 9.69
C SER A 22 -6.45 -4.36 8.80
N ALA A 23 -5.46 -4.27 7.91
CA ALA A 23 -5.40 -3.23 6.89
C ALA A 23 -6.46 -3.46 5.81
N GLY A 24 -7.03 -2.38 5.31
CA GLY A 24 -7.72 -2.38 4.04
C GLY A 24 -6.75 -2.49 2.88
N PRO A 25 -7.28 -2.66 1.65
CA PRO A 25 -6.45 -2.71 0.45
C PRO A 25 -5.78 -1.35 0.15
N VAL A 26 -4.64 -1.44 -0.52
CA VAL A 26 -3.97 -0.29 -1.12
C VAL A 26 -4.13 -0.36 -2.63
N TYR A 27 -4.54 0.74 -3.25
CA TYR A 27 -4.77 0.86 -4.68
C TYR A 27 -3.80 1.86 -5.31
N VAL A 28 -3.40 1.60 -6.54
CA VAL A 28 -2.58 2.52 -7.33
C VAL A 28 -3.12 2.64 -8.74
N ASN A 29 -3.28 3.89 -9.20
CA ASN A 29 -3.39 4.23 -10.62
C ASN A 29 -2.01 4.75 -11.07
N VAL A 30 -1.58 4.37 -12.26
CA VAL A 30 -0.33 4.85 -12.85
C VAL A 30 -0.63 5.78 -14.00
N GLN A 31 -0.13 7.01 -13.92
CA GLN A 31 -0.26 8.01 -14.97
C GLN A 31 1.08 8.19 -15.70
N ASN A 32 1.06 7.88 -16.98
CA ASN A 32 2.18 8.15 -17.88
C ASN A 32 2.02 9.55 -18.47
N ARG A 33 2.92 10.46 -18.09
CA ARG A 33 2.94 11.84 -18.59
C ARG A 33 3.90 12.06 -19.75
N LEU A 34 4.60 11.02 -20.19
CA LEU A 34 5.40 11.11 -21.41
C LEU A 34 4.52 11.34 -22.62
N THR A 35 5.00 12.15 -23.56
CA THR A 35 4.20 12.60 -24.70
C THR A 35 4.08 11.55 -25.80
N THR A 36 5.07 10.66 -25.94
CA THR A 36 5.16 9.75 -27.09
C THR A 36 5.50 8.31 -26.69
N GLU A 37 5.92 8.05 -25.46
CA GLU A 37 6.40 6.75 -25.06
C GLU A 37 5.39 6.03 -24.15
N GLN A 38 5.15 4.76 -24.45
CA GLN A 38 4.52 3.84 -23.50
C GLN A 38 5.51 3.51 -22.39
N ILE A 39 5.00 3.28 -21.19
CA ILE A 39 5.78 2.75 -20.08
C ILE A 39 5.34 1.33 -19.75
N ASP A 40 6.30 0.48 -19.45
CA ASP A 40 6.07 -0.92 -19.14
C ASP A 40 6.54 -1.23 -17.72
N VAL A 41 5.81 -2.12 -17.05
CA VAL A 41 6.20 -2.59 -15.73
C VAL A 41 7.46 -3.46 -15.86
N ASP A 42 8.46 -3.17 -15.03
CA ASP A 42 9.75 -3.87 -15.09
C ASP A 42 9.97 -4.77 -13.86
N ASN A 43 9.44 -4.36 -12.70
CA ASN A 43 9.57 -5.12 -11.47
C ASN A 43 8.34 -4.88 -10.60
N THR A 44 7.91 -5.92 -9.90
CA THR A 44 6.80 -5.80 -8.94
C THR A 44 7.09 -6.62 -7.68
N GLY A 45 6.65 -6.11 -6.57
CA GLY A 45 6.62 -6.82 -5.29
C GLY A 45 5.38 -6.40 -4.51
N SER A 46 4.88 -7.28 -3.69
CA SER A 46 3.77 -6.97 -2.79
C SER A 46 3.72 -7.96 -1.65
N CYS A 47 2.96 -7.62 -0.63
CA CYS A 47 2.65 -8.53 0.48
C CYS A 47 1.70 -9.67 0.09
N GLY A 48 1.05 -9.56 -1.05
CA GLY A 48 0.10 -10.53 -1.61
C GLY A 48 0.05 -10.43 -3.12
N THR A 49 -1.08 -10.76 -3.71
CA THR A 49 -1.28 -10.63 -5.15
C THR A 49 -1.76 -9.24 -5.51
N ILE A 50 -1.14 -8.62 -6.52
CA ILE A 50 -1.62 -7.37 -7.12
C ILE A 50 -2.75 -7.71 -8.09
N THR A 51 -3.94 -7.17 -7.84
CA THR A 51 -5.14 -7.47 -8.63
C THR A 51 -5.89 -6.18 -9.03
N PRO A 52 -6.22 -5.95 -10.31
CA PRO A 52 -5.62 -6.63 -11.46
C PRO A 52 -4.11 -6.39 -11.54
N PRO A 53 -3.35 -7.23 -12.26
CA PRO A 53 -1.91 -7.00 -12.42
C PRO A 53 -1.62 -5.63 -13.03
N LEU A 54 -0.49 -5.04 -12.63
CA LEU A 54 0.02 -3.84 -13.28
C LEU A 54 0.39 -4.17 -14.74
N GLY A 55 0.00 -3.33 -15.66
CA GLY A 55 0.27 -3.49 -17.09
C GLY A 55 0.89 -2.25 -17.70
N SER A 56 1.14 -2.29 -19.00
CA SER A 56 1.65 -1.17 -19.78
C SER A 56 0.69 0.00 -19.75
N VAL A 57 1.24 1.22 -19.73
CA VAL A 57 0.46 2.46 -19.75
C VAL A 57 0.89 3.30 -20.96
N ALA A 58 -0.03 3.51 -21.88
CA ALA A 58 0.21 4.32 -23.08
C ALA A 58 0.55 5.77 -22.73
N ALA A 59 1.24 6.45 -23.64
CA ALA A 59 1.60 7.85 -23.47
C ALA A 59 0.38 8.71 -23.15
N GLN A 60 0.52 9.61 -22.19
CA GLN A 60 -0.52 10.54 -21.74
C GLN A 60 -1.84 9.91 -21.30
N THR A 61 -1.76 8.68 -20.77
CA THR A 61 -2.93 7.99 -20.21
C THR A 61 -2.71 7.59 -18.75
N THR A 62 -3.81 7.23 -18.09
CA THR A 62 -3.80 6.71 -16.73
C THR A 62 -4.35 5.30 -16.74
N SER A 63 -3.69 4.38 -16.06
CA SER A 63 -4.13 2.99 -15.92
C SER A 63 -5.39 2.87 -15.07
N ALA A 64 -6.07 1.73 -15.19
CA ALA A 64 -7.02 1.30 -14.17
C ALA A 64 -6.30 1.08 -12.82
N ALA A 65 -7.05 1.09 -11.74
CA ALA A 65 -6.49 0.84 -10.41
C ALA A 65 -6.07 -0.63 -10.25
N SER A 66 -4.87 -0.84 -9.70
CA SER A 66 -4.39 -2.12 -9.23
C SER A 66 -4.29 -2.11 -7.71
N GLY A 67 -4.64 -3.18 -7.05
CA GLY A 67 -4.70 -3.24 -5.59
C GLY A 67 -3.98 -4.42 -4.98
N ALA A 68 -3.49 -4.25 -3.76
CA ALA A 68 -2.97 -5.30 -2.91
C ALA A 68 -3.66 -5.26 -1.55
N ASN A 69 -4.01 -6.44 -1.02
CA ASN A 69 -4.62 -6.58 0.30
C ASN A 69 -3.99 -7.77 1.02
N CYS A 70 -3.37 -7.51 2.17
CA CYS A 70 -2.60 -8.50 2.91
C CYS A 70 -3.06 -8.71 4.35
N GLY A 71 -4.12 -8.03 4.76
CA GLY A 71 -4.72 -8.20 6.08
C GLY A 71 -4.05 -7.39 7.20
N VAL A 72 -2.73 -7.44 7.38
CA VAL A 72 -2.06 -6.75 8.50
C VAL A 72 -1.54 -5.38 8.09
N SER A 73 -0.84 -5.33 6.97
CA SER A 73 -0.32 -4.11 6.35
C SER A 73 -0.22 -4.37 4.86
N SER A 74 -0.85 -3.54 4.08
CA SER A 74 -0.87 -3.73 2.63
C SER A 74 0.19 -2.86 1.99
N TYR A 75 0.95 -3.42 1.05
CA TYR A 75 1.93 -2.65 0.29
C TYR A 75 2.15 -3.26 -1.09
N MET A 76 2.57 -2.43 -2.01
CA MET A 76 3.11 -2.84 -3.29
C MET A 76 4.31 -1.97 -3.67
N THR A 77 5.29 -2.59 -4.30
CA THR A 77 6.41 -1.93 -4.95
C THR A 77 6.38 -2.24 -6.44
N PHE A 78 6.70 -1.28 -7.25
CA PHE A 78 6.71 -1.48 -8.71
C PHE A 78 7.60 -0.46 -9.39
N ASP A 79 8.20 -0.89 -10.48
CA ASP A 79 9.00 -0.03 -11.34
C ASP A 79 8.33 0.05 -12.72
N TYR A 80 8.34 1.24 -13.30
CA TYR A 80 7.95 1.50 -14.68
C TYR A 80 9.12 2.06 -15.46
N THR A 81 9.31 1.55 -16.65
CA THR A 81 10.41 1.95 -17.55
C THR A 81 9.88 2.38 -18.92
N ALA A 82 10.52 3.39 -19.49
CA ALA A 82 10.30 3.84 -20.85
C ALA A 82 11.47 3.47 -21.77
N PRO A 83 11.26 3.33 -23.09
CA PRO A 83 12.33 3.03 -24.05
C PRO A 83 13.48 4.03 -24.03
N SER A 84 13.22 5.29 -23.67
CA SER A 84 14.25 6.34 -23.52
C SER A 84 15.24 6.08 -22.38
N GLY A 85 14.96 5.15 -21.48
CA GLY A 85 15.76 4.90 -20.28
C GLY A 85 15.26 5.61 -19.03
N LYS A 86 14.17 6.37 -19.11
CA LYS A 86 13.47 6.88 -17.93
C LYS A 86 12.86 5.72 -17.16
N LYS A 87 13.07 5.70 -15.86
CA LYS A 87 12.53 4.65 -14.98
C LYS A 87 12.16 5.25 -13.63
N CYS A 88 10.99 4.89 -13.15
CA CYS A 88 10.51 5.24 -11.82
C CYS A 88 10.25 4.00 -10.99
N GLY A 89 10.72 4.00 -9.75
CA GLY A 89 10.35 3.03 -8.74
C GLY A 89 9.42 3.67 -7.72
N PHE A 90 8.38 2.92 -7.34
CA PHE A 90 7.35 3.36 -6.42
C PHE A 90 7.15 2.36 -5.29
N LEU A 91 6.80 2.88 -4.14
CA LEU A 91 6.26 2.12 -3.02
C LEU A 91 4.94 2.78 -2.59
N ALA A 92 3.88 2.02 -2.51
CA ALA A 92 2.60 2.45 -1.99
C ALA A 92 2.12 1.45 -0.94
N GLY A 93 1.72 1.93 0.22
CA GLY A 93 1.34 1.03 1.30
C GLY A 93 0.64 1.72 2.46
N SER A 94 0.39 0.94 3.48
CA SER A 94 -0.18 1.37 4.75
C SER A 94 0.65 0.85 5.91
N SER A 95 0.70 1.59 6.99
CA SER A 95 1.28 1.15 8.26
C SER A 95 0.35 1.48 9.42
N TYR A 96 0.39 0.65 10.47
CA TYR A 96 -0.36 0.88 11.70
C TYR A 96 0.59 1.28 12.81
N SER A 97 0.41 2.46 13.37
CA SER A 97 1.25 2.98 14.44
C SER A 97 0.44 3.87 15.38
N GLY A 98 0.65 3.72 16.67
CA GLY A 98 -0.03 4.54 17.68
C GLY A 98 -1.56 4.42 17.67
N GLY A 99 -2.10 3.27 17.27
CA GLY A 99 -3.54 3.03 17.19
C GLY A 99 -4.21 3.58 15.92
N THR A 100 -3.45 4.07 14.95
CA THR A 100 -3.97 4.65 13.71
C THR A 100 -3.26 4.09 12.47
N TRP A 101 -3.99 4.03 11.37
CA TRP A 101 -3.45 3.74 10.05
C TRP A 101 -2.83 4.99 9.43
N GLN A 102 -1.70 4.81 8.75
CA GLN A 102 -0.98 5.86 8.06
C GLN A 102 -0.67 5.43 6.62
N PRO A 103 -0.83 6.31 5.63
CA PRO A 103 -0.35 6.03 4.29
C PRO A 103 1.18 6.04 4.25
N GLN A 104 1.76 5.11 3.48
CA GLN A 104 3.19 5.04 3.23
C GLN A 104 3.44 5.09 1.74
N GLY A 105 4.40 5.90 1.31
CA GLY A 105 4.70 5.99 -0.09
C GLY A 105 6.03 6.64 -0.39
N SER A 106 6.60 6.23 -1.51
CA SER A 106 7.81 6.86 -2.06
C SER A 106 7.83 6.73 -3.58
N ALA A 107 8.52 7.66 -4.23
CA ALA A 107 8.78 7.64 -5.66
C ALA A 107 10.23 8.04 -5.92
N LYS A 108 10.90 7.33 -6.80
CA LYS A 108 12.33 7.53 -7.08
C LYS A 108 12.64 7.30 -8.55
N SER A 109 13.42 8.22 -9.15
CA SER A 109 14.04 8.00 -10.45
C SER A 109 15.16 6.97 -10.35
N LYS A 110 15.14 5.94 -11.18
CA LYS A 110 16.06 4.79 -11.15
C LYS A 110 16.76 4.53 -12.48
N GLY A 111 16.31 5.14 -13.59
CA GLY A 111 16.80 4.86 -14.91
C GLY A 111 18.13 5.54 -15.26
N SER A 112 18.65 5.23 -16.44
CA SER A 112 19.83 5.87 -17.02
C SER A 112 19.56 7.32 -17.41
N VAL A 113 18.30 7.64 -17.70
CA VAL A 113 17.81 8.99 -17.96
C VAL A 113 16.96 9.42 -16.77
N LYS A 114 17.22 10.63 -16.28
CA LYS A 114 16.46 11.17 -15.16
C LYS A 114 14.98 11.34 -15.52
N ALA A 115 14.12 10.82 -14.66
CA ALA A 115 12.68 10.96 -14.75
C ALA A 115 12.15 11.78 -13.57
N THR A 116 11.01 12.42 -13.76
CA THR A 116 10.23 12.99 -12.66
C THR A 116 9.23 11.94 -12.19
N CYS A 117 9.46 11.42 -10.99
CA CYS A 117 8.66 10.37 -10.38
C CYS A 117 7.95 10.92 -9.15
N LYS A 118 6.62 10.84 -9.11
CA LYS A 118 5.85 11.31 -7.97
C LYS A 118 4.77 10.30 -7.59
N LEU A 119 4.49 10.22 -6.30
CA LEU A 119 3.39 9.43 -5.75
C LEU A 119 2.52 10.36 -4.90
N TYR A 120 1.24 10.41 -5.22
CA TYR A 120 0.26 11.22 -4.51
C TYR A 120 -0.73 10.32 -3.80
N LEU A 121 -1.10 10.68 -2.58
CA LEU A 121 -2.27 10.12 -1.93
C LEU A 121 -3.52 10.73 -2.58
N ALA A 122 -4.27 9.92 -3.34
CA ALA A 122 -5.46 10.37 -4.06
C ALA A 122 -6.70 10.34 -3.17
N SER A 123 -6.85 9.31 -2.36
CA SER A 123 -7.96 9.19 -1.40
C SER A 123 -7.62 8.24 -0.26
N SER A 124 -8.33 8.39 0.84
CA SER A 124 -8.29 7.47 1.96
C SER A 124 -9.71 7.18 2.45
N SER A 125 -9.96 5.93 2.82
CA SER A 125 -11.14 5.52 3.56
C SER A 125 -10.72 4.80 4.83
N GLY A 126 -11.61 4.64 5.80
CA GLY A 126 -11.26 4.04 7.08
C GLY A 126 -10.62 2.66 6.97
N GLY A 127 -9.92 2.23 8.04
CA GLY A 127 -9.34 0.89 8.13
C GLY A 127 -8.07 0.66 7.30
N GLY A 128 -7.32 1.72 6.99
CA GLY A 128 -6.05 1.59 6.28
C GLY A 128 -6.19 1.37 4.78
N THR A 129 -7.34 1.71 4.19
CA THR A 129 -7.55 1.69 2.75
C THR A 129 -7.09 3.01 2.15
N TYR A 130 -6.12 2.94 1.25
CA TYR A 130 -5.53 4.10 0.59
C TYR A 130 -5.50 3.91 -0.92
N SER A 131 -5.72 5.01 -1.65
CA SER A 131 -5.55 5.05 -3.10
C SER A 131 -4.48 6.08 -3.45
N PHE A 132 -3.54 5.68 -4.29
CA PHE A 132 -2.43 6.51 -4.74
C PHE A 132 -2.47 6.74 -6.24
N LEU A 133 -1.91 7.85 -6.66
CA LEU A 133 -1.60 8.15 -8.06
C LEU A 133 -0.09 8.21 -8.21
N ALA A 134 0.48 7.29 -8.98
CA ALA A 134 1.89 7.29 -9.37
C ALA A 134 2.05 7.98 -10.72
N THR A 135 2.98 8.91 -10.85
CA THR A 135 3.23 9.62 -12.12
C THR A 135 4.68 9.48 -12.55
N LEU A 136 4.89 9.28 -13.85
CA LEU A 136 6.18 9.25 -14.53
C LEU A 136 6.19 10.29 -15.64
N GLU A 137 7.22 11.17 -15.60
CA GLU A 137 7.44 12.24 -16.58
C GLU A 137 8.91 12.39 -16.95
#